data_0e5a785044df3a62388ac0e0056f4384
#
_entry.id   0e5a785044df3a62388ac0e0056f4384
#
_cell.length_a   1.000
_cell.length_b   1.000
_cell.length_c   1.000
_cell.angle_alpha   90.00
_cell.angle_beta   90.00
_cell.angle_gamma   90.00
#
_symmetry.space_group_name_H-M   'P 1'
#
loop_
_entity.id
_entity.type
_entity.pdbx_description
1 polymer ?
#
loop_
_entity_poly.entity_id
_entity_poly.type
_entity_poly.pdbx_seq_one_letter_code
_entity_poly.pdbx_strand_id
1 'polypeptide(L)'
;TVLKDTKKEKENQLAQLIAKKKSIYKGAEYSIFIAKLLLTLQNNTRIPAEGLKHEGLFPSYHYEWFHGFWAWDSWKHAAALAQYNPDLAKNQMRAMFDYQEPNGFIPDCIYRDTLIEPNNYRNTKSPLAAWAVWEIYKQNKDVNFIKEFYPKLKNYHTWWYKERDHDQDGLCEFGSTDGTLVAGKWESGMDNAVRFDNSKILKNGEQAYSLDQESVDLNSFLYAEKNYLAKMAKVLKLVNEEKIWTKES
;
A
#
# COMPACT_ATOMS: atom_id res chain seq x y z
N THR A 1 31.78 14.43 7.64
CA THR A 1 31.31 13.72 8.84
C THR A 1 29.85 13.30 8.65
N VAL A 2 29.46 12.17 9.22
CA VAL A 2 28.09 11.59 9.09
C VAL A 2 26.99 12.64 9.23
N LEU A 3 27.05 13.49 10.23
CA LEU A 3 26.03 14.53 10.49
C LEU A 3 25.94 15.57 9.35
N LYS A 4 27.08 16.00 8.80
CA LYS A 4 27.11 16.96 7.67
C LYS A 4 26.58 16.33 6.40
N ASP A 5 26.90 15.06 6.16
CA ASP A 5 26.47 14.33 4.97
C ASP A 5 24.96 14.07 5.03
N THR A 6 24.43 13.66 6.18
CA THR A 6 22.98 13.47 6.40
C THR A 6 22.22 14.79 6.24
N LYS A 7 22.73 15.91 6.78
CA LYS A 7 22.12 17.23 6.60
C LYS A 7 22.02 17.60 5.13
N LYS A 8 23.15 17.46 4.38
CA LYS A 8 23.21 17.77 2.95
C LYS A 8 22.25 16.90 2.14
N GLU A 9 22.14 15.62 2.48
CA GLU A 9 21.19 14.70 1.83
C GLU A 9 19.74 15.18 2.01
N LYS A 10 19.35 15.52 3.24
CA LYS A 10 18.00 16.01 3.55
C LYS A 10 17.69 17.35 2.87
N GLU A 11 18.66 18.26 2.83
CA GLU A 11 18.54 19.52 2.09
C GLU A 11 18.37 19.29 0.59
N ASN A 12 19.10 18.33 0.00
CA ASN A 12 18.94 17.96 -1.41
C ASN A 12 17.56 17.35 -1.69
N GLN A 13 17.05 16.48 -0.83
CA GLN A 13 15.69 15.91 -0.95
C GLN A 13 14.63 17.02 -0.95
N LEU A 14 14.75 17.99 -0.04
CA LEU A 14 13.85 19.15 0.01
C LEU A 14 13.93 19.99 -1.28
N ALA A 15 15.15 20.28 -1.74
CA ALA A 15 15.35 21.07 -2.97
C ALA A 15 14.72 20.37 -4.20
N GLN A 16 14.88 19.05 -4.30
CA GLN A 16 14.27 18.24 -5.38
C GLN A 16 12.74 18.32 -5.36
N LEU A 17 12.11 18.19 -4.18
CA LEU A 17 10.65 18.28 -4.05
C LEU A 17 10.15 19.69 -4.39
N ILE A 18 10.83 20.73 -3.93
CA ILE A 18 10.47 22.13 -4.25
C ILE A 18 10.59 22.37 -5.76
N ALA A 19 11.61 21.85 -6.41
CA ALA A 19 11.79 21.97 -7.86
C ALA A 19 10.70 21.30 -8.68
N LYS A 20 10.05 20.26 -8.13
CA LYS A 20 8.91 19.56 -8.77
C LYS A 20 7.56 20.29 -8.62
N LYS A 21 7.51 21.43 -7.93
CA LYS A 21 6.26 22.20 -7.79
C LYS A 21 5.70 22.59 -9.16
N LYS A 22 4.40 22.37 -9.35
CA LYS A 22 3.70 22.89 -10.52
C LYS A 22 3.67 24.42 -10.50
N SER A 23 3.58 25.03 -11.67
CA SER A 23 3.62 26.50 -11.83
C SER A 23 2.52 27.24 -11.06
N ILE A 24 1.37 26.58 -10.80
CA ILE A 24 0.28 27.14 -10.00
C ILE A 24 0.59 27.26 -8.51
N TYR A 25 1.64 26.55 -8.01
CA TYR A 25 2.05 26.53 -6.60
C TYR A 25 3.39 27.23 -6.38
N LYS A 26 3.56 28.44 -6.96
CA LYS A 26 4.84 29.19 -6.89
C LYS A 26 5.10 29.88 -5.56
N GLY A 27 4.07 30.17 -4.77
CA GLY A 27 4.20 30.90 -3.52
C GLY A 27 5.17 30.24 -2.51
N ALA A 28 5.78 31.09 -1.67
CA ALA A 28 6.71 30.63 -0.63
C ALA A 28 6.04 29.70 0.39
N GLU A 29 4.76 29.93 0.65
CA GLU A 29 3.91 29.11 1.55
C GLU A 29 3.89 27.65 1.13
N TYR A 30 3.85 27.35 -0.17
CA TYR A 30 3.89 25.97 -0.66
C TYR A 30 5.26 25.30 -0.44
N SER A 31 6.35 26.07 -0.45
CA SER A 31 7.67 25.53 -0.11
C SER A 31 7.77 25.21 1.37
N ILE A 32 7.19 26.03 2.24
CA ILE A 32 7.11 25.78 3.69
C ILE A 32 6.25 24.53 3.95
N PHE A 33 5.12 24.39 3.26
CA PHE A 33 4.25 23.23 3.36
C PHE A 33 4.97 21.93 2.94
N ILE A 34 5.67 21.94 1.80
CA ILE A 34 6.47 20.81 1.33
C ILE A 34 7.56 20.45 2.35
N ALA A 35 8.25 21.44 2.91
CA ALA A 35 9.27 21.20 3.93
C ALA A 35 8.68 20.54 5.18
N LYS A 36 7.48 20.96 5.61
CA LYS A 36 6.78 20.37 6.75
C LYS A 36 6.37 18.92 6.46
N LEU A 37 5.81 18.64 5.28
CA LEU A 37 5.47 17.28 4.85
C LEU A 37 6.70 16.37 4.84
N LEU A 38 7.80 16.82 4.22
CA LEU A 38 9.04 16.04 4.17
C LEU A 38 9.56 15.75 5.57
N LEU A 39 9.58 16.75 6.45
CA LEU A 39 10.03 16.59 7.84
C LEU A 39 9.18 15.56 8.60
N THR A 40 7.85 15.58 8.40
CA THR A 40 6.93 14.61 9.00
C THR A 40 7.25 13.19 8.52
N LEU A 41 7.40 12.97 7.20
CA LEU A 41 7.75 11.67 6.66
C LEU A 41 9.12 11.18 7.17
N GLN A 42 10.13 12.06 7.20
CA GLN A 42 11.46 11.70 7.69
C GLN A 42 11.46 11.33 9.19
N ASN A 43 10.65 11.99 10.00
CA ASN A 43 10.52 11.68 11.43
C ASN A 43 9.81 10.35 11.68
N ASN A 44 8.96 9.91 10.75
CA ASN A 44 8.23 8.66 10.86
C ASN A 44 8.98 7.46 10.24
N THR A 45 10.28 7.59 9.97
CA THR A 45 11.10 6.50 9.46
C THR A 45 11.56 5.57 10.57
N ARG A 46 11.44 4.25 10.34
CA ARG A 46 11.98 3.21 11.22
C ARG A 46 13.04 2.40 10.50
N ILE A 47 14.14 2.16 11.19
CA ILE A 47 15.18 1.25 10.76
C ILE A 47 14.78 -0.21 10.98
N PRO A 48 15.35 -1.16 10.21
CA PRO A 48 15.12 -2.59 10.40
C PRO A 48 15.46 -3.04 11.83
N ALA A 49 14.59 -3.84 12.40
CA ALA A 49 14.84 -4.57 13.65
C ALA A 49 13.77 -5.66 13.81
N GLU A 50 14.17 -6.79 14.39
CA GLU A 50 13.28 -7.91 14.70
C GLU A 50 12.42 -8.35 13.50
N GLY A 51 11.08 -8.23 13.60
CA GLY A 51 10.16 -8.57 12.51
C GLY A 51 10.26 -7.67 11.29
N LEU A 52 10.70 -6.42 11.44
CA LEU A 52 10.85 -5.47 10.33
C LEU A 52 12.20 -5.64 9.65
N LYS A 53 12.23 -6.25 8.46
CA LYS A 53 13.49 -6.52 7.72
C LYS A 53 13.97 -5.35 6.87
N HIS A 54 13.08 -4.42 6.54
CA HIS A 54 13.36 -3.28 5.68
C HIS A 54 13.04 -1.97 6.38
N GLU A 55 13.83 -0.92 6.08
CA GLU A 55 13.53 0.44 6.51
C GLU A 55 12.22 0.91 5.87
N GLY A 56 11.42 1.65 6.63
CA GLY A 56 10.15 2.17 6.14
C GLY A 56 9.54 3.23 7.05
N LEU A 57 8.40 3.75 6.62
CA LEU A 57 7.61 4.72 7.36
C LEU A 57 6.41 4.05 8.01
N PHE A 58 6.07 4.52 9.18
CA PHE A 58 4.83 4.19 9.88
C PHE A 58 4.03 5.49 10.13
N PRO A 59 2.70 5.42 10.42
CA PRO A 59 1.85 6.61 10.41
C PRO A 59 2.22 7.64 11.45
N SER A 60 2.51 7.30 12.71
CA SER A 60 2.75 8.29 13.73
C SER A 60 3.43 7.78 14.99
N TYR A 61 4.46 8.50 15.47
CA TYR A 61 4.98 8.35 16.83
C TYR A 61 4.08 8.96 17.90
N HIS A 62 3.16 9.82 17.50
CA HIS A 62 2.38 10.63 18.44
C HIS A 62 1.28 9.83 19.12
N TYR A 63 0.72 8.83 18.43
CA TYR A 63 -0.33 7.97 18.95
C TYR A 63 0.23 6.57 19.24
N GLU A 64 -0.03 6.05 20.43
CA GLU A 64 0.38 4.71 20.81
C GLU A 64 -0.15 3.61 19.89
N TRP A 65 -1.34 3.82 19.29
CA TRP A 65 -1.99 2.88 18.40
C TRP A 65 -1.44 2.89 16.96
N PHE A 66 -0.70 3.93 16.54
CA PHE A 66 -0.27 4.10 15.15
C PHE A 66 1.22 3.85 14.92
N HIS A 67 1.83 2.93 15.67
CA HIS A 67 3.24 2.58 15.55
C HIS A 67 3.52 1.37 14.64
N GLY A 68 2.48 0.74 14.06
CA GLY A 68 2.60 -0.34 13.09
C GLY A 68 2.70 0.14 11.63
N PHE A 69 2.95 -0.80 10.73
CA PHE A 69 2.96 -0.59 9.29
C PHE A 69 1.67 -1.13 8.72
N TRP A 70 0.67 -0.28 8.53
CA TRP A 70 -0.57 -0.64 7.83
C TRP A 70 -0.34 -0.76 6.33
N ALA A 71 -0.99 -1.73 5.69
CA ALA A 71 -0.79 -2.02 4.28
C ALA A 71 -1.10 -0.80 3.39
N TRP A 72 -2.32 -0.24 3.45
CA TRP A 72 -2.65 0.85 2.54
C TRP A 72 -1.92 2.17 2.83
N ASP A 73 -1.54 2.41 4.10
CA ASP A 73 -0.64 3.51 4.47
C ASP A 73 0.72 3.31 3.83
N SER A 74 1.24 2.08 3.86
CA SER A 74 2.52 1.73 3.26
C SER A 74 2.52 1.98 1.75
N TRP A 75 1.42 1.69 1.05
CA TRP A 75 1.29 2.01 -0.37
C TRP A 75 1.34 3.51 -0.65
N LYS A 76 0.64 4.30 0.15
CA LYS A 76 0.63 5.77 0.05
C LYS A 76 1.99 6.37 0.42
N HIS A 77 2.62 5.87 1.50
CA HIS A 77 3.97 6.26 1.89
C HIS A 77 4.97 5.96 0.77
N ALA A 78 4.93 4.76 0.18
CA ALA A 78 5.81 4.38 -0.91
C ALA A 78 5.66 5.30 -2.14
N ALA A 79 4.43 5.63 -2.52
CA ALA A 79 4.16 6.56 -3.62
C ALA A 79 4.69 7.97 -3.33
N ALA A 80 4.58 8.44 -2.09
CA ALA A 80 5.12 9.73 -1.66
C ALA A 80 6.67 9.71 -1.61
N LEU A 81 7.25 8.68 -1.01
CA LEU A 81 8.69 8.48 -0.93
C LEU A 81 9.35 8.42 -2.32
N ALA A 82 8.68 7.79 -3.29
CA ALA A 82 9.19 7.68 -4.65
C ALA A 82 9.56 9.04 -5.26
N GLN A 83 8.95 10.13 -4.79
CA GLN A 83 9.22 11.47 -5.31
C GLN A 83 10.61 12.01 -4.94
N TYR A 84 11.23 11.52 -3.87
CA TYR A 84 12.51 12.05 -3.37
C TYR A 84 13.48 10.97 -2.87
N ASN A 85 13.02 9.78 -2.53
CA ASN A 85 13.83 8.64 -2.10
C ASN A 85 13.25 7.31 -2.63
N PRO A 86 13.46 6.99 -3.92
CA PRO A 86 12.92 5.78 -4.52
C PRO A 86 13.39 4.48 -3.86
N ASP A 87 14.58 4.43 -3.29
CA ASP A 87 15.10 3.23 -2.64
C ASP A 87 14.40 2.96 -1.31
N LEU A 88 14.13 4.00 -0.51
CA LEU A 88 13.30 3.87 0.68
C LEU A 88 11.85 3.49 0.31
N ALA A 89 11.33 4.01 -0.81
CA ALA A 89 10.02 3.61 -1.33
C ALA A 89 9.96 2.12 -1.66
N LYS A 90 11.00 1.56 -2.30
CA LYS A 90 11.10 0.11 -2.55
C LYS A 90 11.13 -0.69 -1.26
N ASN A 91 11.89 -0.23 -0.27
CA ASN A 91 11.97 -0.88 1.04
C ASN A 91 10.62 -0.85 1.77
N GLN A 92 9.86 0.25 1.68
CA GLN A 92 8.50 0.32 2.21
C GLN A 92 7.59 -0.77 1.62
N MET A 93 7.69 -1.01 0.31
CA MET A 93 6.95 -2.07 -0.35
C MET A 93 7.39 -3.46 0.14
N ARG A 94 8.72 -3.69 0.22
CA ARG A 94 9.28 -4.97 0.70
C ARG A 94 8.87 -5.28 2.13
N ALA A 95 8.87 -4.28 3.02
CA ALA A 95 8.49 -4.44 4.42
C ALA A 95 7.11 -5.11 4.57
N MET A 96 6.13 -4.71 3.76
CA MET A 96 4.80 -5.33 3.78
C MET A 96 4.76 -6.67 3.04
N PHE A 97 5.40 -6.77 1.88
CA PHE A 97 5.38 -7.97 1.05
C PHE A 97 6.25 -9.13 1.60
N ASP A 98 7.11 -8.87 2.57
CA ASP A 98 7.77 -9.93 3.35
C ASP A 98 6.78 -10.79 4.15
N TYR A 99 5.59 -10.25 4.41
CA TYR A 99 4.50 -10.90 5.12
C TYR A 99 3.38 -11.39 4.20
N GLN A 100 3.59 -11.35 2.88
CA GLN A 100 2.62 -11.94 1.95
C GLN A 100 2.55 -13.44 2.14
N GLU A 101 1.35 -13.95 2.39
CA GLU A 101 1.11 -15.40 2.50
C GLU A 101 1.12 -16.09 1.12
N PRO A 102 1.30 -17.42 1.07
CA PRO A 102 1.34 -18.17 -0.18
C PRO A 102 0.07 -18.01 -1.06
N ASN A 103 -1.09 -17.81 -0.43
CA ASN A 103 -2.37 -17.57 -1.12
C ASN A 103 -2.50 -16.15 -1.69
N GLY A 104 -1.57 -15.24 -1.36
CA GLY A 104 -1.57 -13.86 -1.82
C GLY A 104 -2.00 -12.83 -0.77
N PHE A 105 -2.57 -13.26 0.34
CA PHE A 105 -2.99 -12.37 1.43
C PHE A 105 -1.84 -11.52 1.96
N ILE A 106 -2.13 -10.25 2.28
CA ILE A 106 -1.22 -9.34 2.98
C ILE A 106 -1.92 -8.87 4.24
N PRO A 107 -1.31 -9.01 5.43
CA PRO A 107 -1.93 -8.59 6.69
C PRO A 107 -2.22 -7.10 6.69
N ASP A 108 -3.27 -6.73 7.42
CA ASP A 108 -3.66 -5.33 7.66
C ASP A 108 -2.51 -4.49 8.18
N CYS A 109 -1.85 -4.99 9.21
CA CYS A 109 -0.77 -4.29 9.89
C CYS A 109 0.31 -5.26 10.36
N ILE A 110 1.57 -4.86 10.21
CA ILE A 110 2.72 -5.54 10.79
C ILE A 110 3.41 -4.64 11.82
N TYR A 111 3.98 -5.25 12.85
CA TYR A 111 4.66 -4.56 13.92
C TYR A 111 6.14 -4.93 13.94
N ARG A 112 6.97 -3.96 14.32
CA ARG A 112 8.41 -4.15 14.48
C ARG A 112 8.71 -5.12 15.61
N ASP A 113 7.98 -5.01 16.70
CA ASP A 113 8.11 -5.86 17.89
C ASP A 113 6.79 -6.59 18.15
N THR A 114 6.75 -7.85 17.74
CA THR A 114 5.57 -8.71 17.88
C THR A 114 5.37 -9.25 19.32
N LEU A 115 6.33 -9.04 20.21
CA LEU A 115 6.15 -9.32 21.65
C LEU A 115 5.31 -8.24 22.32
N ILE A 116 5.35 -7.01 21.80
CA ILE A 116 4.53 -5.89 22.30
C ILE A 116 3.14 -5.96 21.64
N GLU A 117 3.08 -6.13 20.33
CA GLU A 117 1.82 -6.20 19.60
C GLU A 117 1.91 -7.18 18.42
N PRO A 118 1.00 -8.19 18.35
CA PRO A 118 1.02 -9.16 17.26
C PRO A 118 0.58 -8.53 15.94
N ASN A 119 1.13 -9.02 14.83
CA ASN A 119 0.69 -8.63 13.50
C ASN A 119 -0.81 -8.91 13.32
N ASN A 120 -1.51 -8.00 12.62
CA ASN A 120 -2.95 -8.13 12.41
C ASN A 120 -3.26 -8.87 11.10
N TYR A 121 -3.69 -10.12 11.22
CA TYR A 121 -4.13 -10.97 10.11
C TYR A 121 -5.66 -11.08 9.98
N ARG A 122 -6.43 -10.28 10.72
CA ARG A 122 -7.90 -10.35 10.73
C ARG A 122 -8.53 -9.80 9.44
N ASN A 123 -7.80 -8.97 8.73
CA ASN A 123 -8.19 -8.34 7.47
C ASN A 123 -6.93 -7.89 6.72
N THR A 124 -7.10 -7.47 5.47
CA THR A 124 -6.09 -6.72 4.72
C THR A 124 -6.49 -5.24 4.64
N LYS A 125 -6.01 -4.52 3.65
CA LYS A 125 -6.40 -3.13 3.33
C LYS A 125 -6.60 -2.97 1.83
N SER A 126 -7.29 -1.90 1.45
CA SER A 126 -7.59 -1.55 0.06
C SER A 126 -6.40 -1.74 -0.89
N PRO A 127 -6.61 -2.35 -2.09
CA PRO A 127 -5.55 -2.80 -3.00
C PRO A 127 -4.95 -1.64 -3.81
N LEU A 128 -4.03 -0.89 -3.21
CA LEU A 128 -3.31 0.22 -3.85
C LEU A 128 -1.83 -0.12 -4.13
N ALA A 129 -1.42 -1.37 -3.90
CA ALA A 129 -0.01 -1.77 -4.01
C ALA A 129 0.53 -1.63 -5.44
N ALA A 130 -0.23 -2.04 -6.45
CA ALA A 130 0.21 -1.92 -7.85
C ALA A 130 0.38 -0.46 -8.30
N TRP A 131 -0.48 0.45 -7.81
CA TRP A 131 -0.29 1.88 -8.00
C TRP A 131 1.03 2.36 -7.40
N ALA A 132 1.33 1.99 -6.16
CA ALA A 132 2.56 2.40 -5.49
C ALA A 132 3.82 1.90 -6.22
N VAL A 133 3.84 0.63 -6.63
CA VAL A 133 4.94 0.06 -7.43
C VAL A 133 5.11 0.81 -8.75
N TRP A 134 4.00 1.18 -9.42
CA TRP A 134 4.06 1.95 -10.65
C TRP A 134 4.58 3.38 -10.43
N GLU A 135 4.20 4.06 -9.33
CA GLU A 135 4.72 5.37 -8.98
C GLU A 135 6.25 5.34 -8.74
N ILE A 136 6.76 4.30 -8.06
CA ILE A 136 8.20 4.08 -7.88
C ILE A 136 8.89 3.90 -9.24
N TYR A 137 8.36 3.01 -10.08
CA TYR A 137 8.92 2.75 -11.42
C TYR A 137 8.98 4.01 -12.28
N LYS A 138 8.00 4.90 -12.19
CA LYS A 138 8.00 6.15 -12.96
C LYS A 138 9.22 7.04 -12.67
N GLN A 139 9.76 6.97 -11.46
CA GLN A 139 10.88 7.83 -11.04
C GLN A 139 12.24 7.34 -11.56
N ASN A 140 12.50 6.04 -11.55
CA ASN A 140 13.82 5.50 -11.86
C ASN A 140 13.85 4.44 -12.98
N LYS A 141 12.70 4.04 -13.51
CA LYS A 141 12.56 3.03 -14.57
C LYS A 141 13.23 1.68 -14.25
N ASP A 142 13.29 1.31 -12.98
CA ASP A 142 13.89 0.07 -12.52
C ASP A 142 13.02 -1.14 -12.91
N VAL A 143 13.38 -1.80 -14.00
CA VAL A 143 12.69 -2.98 -14.52
C VAL A 143 12.88 -4.19 -13.58
N ASN A 144 13.99 -4.27 -12.84
CA ASN A 144 14.20 -5.37 -11.90
C ASN A 144 13.25 -5.27 -10.71
N PHE A 145 12.93 -4.06 -10.26
CA PHE A 145 11.91 -3.85 -9.25
C PHE A 145 10.50 -4.29 -9.75
N ILE A 146 10.15 -4.00 -11.00
CA ILE A 146 8.92 -4.52 -11.61
C ILE A 146 8.94 -6.05 -11.68
N LYS A 147 10.06 -6.69 -12.07
CA LYS A 147 10.19 -8.16 -12.08
C LYS A 147 10.01 -8.77 -10.68
N GLU A 148 10.53 -8.11 -9.65
CA GLU A 148 10.39 -8.55 -8.24
C GLU A 148 8.92 -8.53 -7.78
N PHE A 149 8.20 -7.45 -8.10
CA PHE A 149 6.87 -7.20 -7.53
C PHE A 149 5.71 -7.72 -8.39
N TYR A 150 5.86 -7.82 -9.69
CA TYR A 150 4.78 -8.24 -10.57
C TYR A 150 4.11 -9.57 -10.18
N PRO A 151 4.83 -10.67 -9.91
CA PRO A 151 4.21 -11.93 -9.47
C PRO A 151 3.53 -11.80 -8.10
N LYS A 152 4.09 -11.03 -7.19
CA LYS A 152 3.52 -10.78 -5.85
C LYS A 152 2.21 -10.00 -5.93
N LEU A 153 2.17 -8.97 -6.78
CA LEU A 153 0.97 -8.17 -7.02
C LEU A 153 -0.14 -8.99 -7.67
N LYS A 154 0.20 -9.84 -8.66
CA LYS A 154 -0.77 -10.76 -9.26
C LYS A 154 -1.40 -11.68 -8.22
N ASN A 155 -0.57 -12.23 -7.33
CA ASN A 155 -1.05 -13.12 -6.28
C ASN A 155 -1.98 -12.38 -5.30
N TYR A 156 -1.64 -11.16 -4.89
CA TYR A 156 -2.49 -10.31 -4.06
C TYR A 156 -3.81 -9.94 -4.77
N HIS A 157 -3.76 -9.58 -6.06
CA HIS A 157 -4.94 -9.30 -6.87
C HIS A 157 -5.88 -10.50 -6.98
N THR A 158 -5.32 -11.69 -7.26
CA THR A 158 -6.09 -12.94 -7.36
C THR A 158 -6.74 -13.32 -6.04
N TRP A 159 -6.07 -13.03 -4.92
CA TRP A 159 -6.61 -13.27 -3.59
C TRP A 159 -7.94 -12.53 -3.37
N TRP A 160 -8.07 -11.27 -3.81
CA TRP A 160 -9.30 -10.50 -3.67
C TRP A 160 -10.49 -11.22 -4.32
N TYR A 161 -10.38 -11.63 -5.57
CA TYR A 161 -11.45 -12.33 -6.29
C TYR A 161 -11.74 -13.74 -5.74
N LYS A 162 -10.76 -14.37 -5.14
CA LYS A 162 -10.94 -15.69 -4.54
C LYS A 162 -11.60 -15.65 -3.17
N GLU A 163 -11.26 -14.66 -2.36
CA GLU A 163 -11.61 -14.63 -0.93
C GLU A 163 -12.62 -13.51 -0.58
N ARG A 164 -12.89 -12.59 -1.52
CA ARG A 164 -13.72 -11.40 -1.32
C ARG A 164 -14.78 -11.16 -2.41
N ASP A 165 -15.02 -12.11 -3.26
CA ASP A 165 -16.13 -12.14 -4.23
C ASP A 165 -17.11 -13.22 -3.76
N HIS A 166 -18.10 -12.80 -2.95
CA HIS A 166 -18.95 -13.71 -2.21
C HIS A 166 -19.88 -14.52 -3.12
N ASP A 167 -20.49 -13.88 -4.10
CA ASP A 167 -21.46 -14.49 -5.00
C ASP A 167 -20.90 -14.81 -6.38
N GLN A 168 -19.58 -14.56 -6.58
CA GLN A 168 -18.82 -14.85 -7.79
C GLN A 168 -19.33 -14.11 -9.04
N ASP A 169 -19.78 -12.88 -8.84
CA ASP A 169 -20.24 -12.03 -9.94
C ASP A 169 -19.12 -11.17 -10.56
N GLY A 170 -17.93 -11.19 -9.96
CA GLY A 170 -16.76 -10.45 -10.41
C GLY A 170 -16.59 -9.08 -9.74
N LEU A 171 -17.42 -8.75 -8.77
CA LEU A 171 -17.27 -7.58 -7.88
C LEU A 171 -16.92 -8.06 -6.47
N CYS A 172 -15.94 -7.42 -5.86
CA CYS A 172 -15.49 -7.81 -4.54
C CYS A 172 -16.12 -6.95 -3.44
N GLU A 173 -16.31 -7.57 -2.28
CA GLU A 173 -16.70 -6.91 -1.04
C GLU A 173 -15.50 -6.78 -0.09
N PHE A 174 -15.53 -5.78 0.79
CA PHE A 174 -14.64 -5.79 1.96
C PHE A 174 -15.04 -6.90 2.92
N GLY A 175 -14.08 -7.40 3.69
CA GLY A 175 -14.36 -8.51 4.58
C GLY A 175 -13.32 -8.75 5.66
N SER A 176 -13.33 -9.97 6.21
CA SER A 176 -12.38 -10.36 7.26
C SER A 176 -11.99 -11.83 7.13
N THR A 177 -10.94 -12.23 7.84
CA THR A 177 -10.53 -13.63 7.97
C THR A 177 -11.14 -14.29 9.21
N ASP A 178 -11.55 -13.49 10.19
CA ASP A 178 -12.08 -13.94 11.50
C ASP A 178 -13.61 -13.91 11.59
N GLY A 179 -14.30 -13.47 10.55
CA GLY A 179 -15.77 -13.39 10.51
C GLY A 179 -16.35 -12.26 11.35
N THR A 180 -15.55 -11.27 11.76
CA THR A 180 -16.07 -10.12 12.50
C THR A 180 -16.37 -8.93 11.59
N LEU A 181 -17.51 -8.29 11.82
CA LEU A 181 -17.93 -7.08 11.11
C LEU A 181 -16.91 -5.93 11.31
N VAL A 182 -16.32 -5.84 12.49
CA VAL A 182 -15.33 -4.81 12.82
C VAL A 182 -14.10 -4.92 11.91
N ALA A 183 -13.55 -6.12 11.76
CA ALA A 183 -12.41 -6.34 10.87
C ALA A 183 -12.77 -6.10 9.40
N GLY A 184 -13.99 -6.49 8.97
CA GLY A 184 -14.49 -6.19 7.63
C GLY A 184 -14.58 -4.68 7.35
N LYS A 185 -15.04 -3.89 8.31
CA LYS A 185 -15.01 -2.42 8.22
C LYS A 185 -13.58 -1.89 8.15
N TRP A 186 -12.65 -2.41 8.96
CA TRP A 186 -11.25 -2.02 8.96
C TRP A 186 -10.56 -2.30 7.62
N GLU A 187 -10.95 -3.36 6.90
CA GLU A 187 -10.39 -3.67 5.58
C GLU A 187 -10.60 -2.54 4.58
N SER A 188 -11.71 -1.79 4.69
CA SER A 188 -11.99 -0.63 3.85
C SER A 188 -11.09 0.58 4.15
N GLY A 189 -10.52 0.65 5.36
CA GLY A 189 -9.86 1.85 5.89
C GLY A 189 -10.81 2.99 6.23
N MET A 190 -12.12 2.77 6.13
CA MET A 190 -13.19 3.72 6.47
C MET A 190 -14.04 3.14 7.62
N ASP A 191 -13.40 2.82 8.71
CA ASP A 191 -13.92 2.04 9.84
C ASP A 191 -15.28 2.54 10.37
N ASN A 192 -15.50 3.85 10.33
CA ASN A 192 -16.69 4.52 10.85
C ASN A 192 -17.66 4.99 9.76
N ALA A 193 -17.52 4.50 8.52
CA ALA A 193 -18.43 4.87 7.45
C ALA A 193 -19.84 4.31 7.71
N VAL A 194 -20.84 5.19 7.71
CA VAL A 194 -22.24 4.86 7.97
C VAL A 194 -22.81 3.80 7.01
N ARG A 195 -22.23 3.65 5.82
CA ARG A 195 -22.60 2.61 4.85
C ARG A 195 -22.48 1.19 5.42
N PHE A 196 -21.66 0.99 6.44
CA PHE A 196 -21.41 -0.31 7.06
C PHE A 196 -22.24 -0.56 8.32
N ASP A 197 -23.07 0.39 8.78
CA ASP A 197 -23.75 0.27 10.08
C ASP A 197 -24.75 -0.89 10.14
N ASN A 198 -25.38 -1.23 9.00
CA ASN A 198 -26.34 -2.32 8.90
C ASN A 198 -25.81 -3.52 8.11
N SER A 199 -24.51 -3.53 7.77
CA SER A 199 -23.89 -4.62 7.02
C SER A 199 -23.89 -5.92 7.83
N LYS A 200 -24.02 -7.03 7.11
CA LYS A 200 -23.88 -8.37 7.64
C LYS A 200 -22.55 -8.96 7.14
N ILE A 201 -22.03 -9.91 7.90
CA ILE A 201 -20.88 -10.68 7.48
C ILE A 201 -21.35 -12.01 6.90
N LEU A 202 -20.91 -12.33 5.69
CA LEU A 202 -21.24 -13.54 4.95
C LEU A 202 -19.99 -14.42 4.86
N LYS A 203 -20.18 -15.73 5.00
CA LYS A 203 -19.06 -16.68 4.96
C LYS A 203 -18.83 -17.17 3.53
N ASN A 204 -17.62 -16.94 2.99
CA ASN A 204 -17.20 -17.40 1.67
C ASN A 204 -16.39 -18.70 1.72
N GLY A 205 -15.64 -18.91 2.82
CA GLY A 205 -14.74 -20.03 3.01
C GLY A 205 -14.39 -20.24 4.48
N GLU A 206 -13.37 -21.02 4.77
CA GLU A 206 -12.97 -21.33 6.15
C GLU A 206 -12.49 -20.09 6.90
N GLN A 207 -11.64 -19.28 6.27
CA GLN A 207 -11.10 -18.01 6.80
C GLN A 207 -11.39 -16.84 5.84
N ALA A 208 -12.49 -16.91 5.12
CA ALA A 208 -12.90 -15.92 4.16
C ALA A 208 -14.35 -15.50 4.42
N TYR A 209 -14.52 -14.21 4.71
CA TYR A 209 -15.81 -13.61 4.99
C TYR A 209 -15.90 -12.27 4.29
N SER A 210 -17.04 -11.96 3.69
CA SER A 210 -17.34 -10.70 3.03
C SER A 210 -18.48 -9.96 3.71
N LEU A 211 -18.51 -8.63 3.60
CA LEU A 211 -19.70 -7.83 3.88
C LEU A 211 -20.76 -8.12 2.81
N ASP A 212 -22.05 -7.94 3.15
CA ASP A 212 -23.18 -8.15 2.24
C ASP A 212 -23.41 -6.97 1.27
N GLN A 213 -22.33 -6.30 0.87
CA GLN A 213 -22.42 -5.16 -0.04
C GLN A 213 -21.12 -4.97 -0.82
N GLU A 214 -21.23 -4.85 -2.11
CA GLU A 214 -20.16 -4.41 -2.97
C GLU A 214 -19.83 -2.93 -2.71
N SER A 215 -18.55 -2.61 -2.70
CA SER A 215 -18.09 -1.25 -2.46
C SER A 215 -17.49 -0.65 -3.73
N VAL A 216 -18.04 0.48 -4.16
CA VAL A 216 -17.60 1.19 -5.37
C VAL A 216 -16.12 1.55 -5.31
N ASP A 217 -15.61 1.96 -4.15
CA ASP A 217 -14.21 2.29 -3.93
C ASP A 217 -13.31 1.05 -4.09
N LEU A 218 -13.66 -0.09 -3.48
CA LEU A 218 -12.89 -1.32 -3.64
C LEU A 218 -12.79 -1.75 -5.11
N ASN A 219 -13.92 -1.82 -5.80
CA ASN A 219 -13.95 -2.27 -7.19
C ASN A 219 -13.29 -1.27 -8.14
N SER A 220 -13.34 0.04 -7.82
CA SER A 220 -12.55 1.06 -8.52
C SER A 220 -11.04 0.88 -8.32
N PHE A 221 -10.60 0.49 -7.12
CA PHE A 221 -9.19 0.19 -6.85
C PHE A 221 -8.74 -1.08 -7.59
N LEU A 222 -9.56 -2.14 -7.58
CA LEU A 222 -9.27 -3.39 -8.32
C LEU A 222 -9.23 -3.16 -9.83
N TYR A 223 -10.13 -2.36 -10.38
CA TYR A 223 -10.07 -1.92 -11.77
C TYR A 223 -8.75 -1.19 -12.08
N ALA A 224 -8.39 -0.22 -11.24
CA ALA A 224 -7.14 0.52 -11.41
C ALA A 224 -5.92 -0.41 -11.28
N GLU A 225 -5.96 -1.39 -10.39
CA GLU A 225 -4.88 -2.36 -10.19
C GLU A 225 -4.66 -3.20 -11.46
N LYS A 226 -5.72 -3.70 -12.13
CA LYS A 226 -5.63 -4.39 -13.41
C LYS A 226 -4.91 -3.52 -14.46
N ASN A 227 -5.24 -2.23 -14.53
CA ASN A 227 -4.56 -1.30 -15.44
C ASN A 227 -3.07 -1.12 -15.12
N TYR A 228 -2.67 -1.13 -13.84
CA TYR A 228 -1.26 -1.09 -13.47
C TYR A 228 -0.56 -2.41 -13.77
N LEU A 229 -1.20 -3.55 -13.55
CA LEU A 229 -0.68 -4.87 -13.92
C LEU A 229 -0.48 -4.98 -15.46
N ALA A 230 -1.41 -4.48 -16.28
CA ALA A 230 -1.24 -4.41 -17.73
C ALA A 230 0.00 -3.58 -18.13
N LYS A 231 0.19 -2.40 -17.51
CA LYS A 231 1.36 -1.55 -17.76
C LYS A 231 2.67 -2.24 -17.35
N MET A 232 2.68 -2.97 -16.24
CA MET A 232 3.86 -3.73 -15.80
C MET A 232 4.13 -4.92 -16.71
N ALA A 233 3.11 -5.66 -17.13
CA ALA A 233 3.23 -6.75 -18.09
C ALA A 233 3.86 -6.25 -19.41
N LYS A 234 3.44 -5.08 -19.89
CA LYS A 234 4.03 -4.43 -21.06
C LYS A 234 5.52 -4.13 -20.87
N VAL A 235 5.91 -3.56 -19.72
CA VAL A 235 7.32 -3.30 -19.39
C VAL A 235 8.14 -4.58 -19.40
N LEU A 236 7.55 -5.67 -18.89
CA LEU A 236 8.17 -7.01 -18.84
C LEU A 236 8.08 -7.77 -20.16
N LYS A 237 7.42 -7.23 -21.18
CA LYS A 237 7.19 -7.87 -22.49
C LYS A 237 6.35 -9.16 -22.39
N LEU A 238 5.46 -9.25 -21.41
CA LEU A 238 4.54 -10.38 -21.20
C LEU A 238 3.24 -10.13 -21.96
N VAL A 239 3.30 -10.27 -23.30
CA VAL A 239 2.24 -9.86 -24.25
C VAL A 239 0.87 -10.51 -23.93
N ASN A 240 0.86 -11.78 -23.56
CA ASN A 240 -0.39 -12.47 -23.23
C ASN A 240 -1.02 -11.93 -21.94
N GLU A 241 -0.22 -11.69 -20.92
CA GLU A 241 -0.69 -11.14 -19.66
C GLU A 241 -1.16 -9.68 -19.81
N GLU A 242 -0.47 -8.87 -20.61
CA GLU A 242 -0.92 -7.51 -20.96
C GLU A 242 -2.33 -7.53 -21.56
N LYS A 243 -2.59 -8.47 -22.51
CA LYS A 243 -3.91 -8.61 -23.13
C LYS A 243 -4.99 -9.05 -22.15
N ILE A 244 -4.67 -9.99 -21.26
CA ILE A 244 -5.60 -10.46 -20.21
C ILE A 244 -6.01 -9.29 -19.33
N TRP A 245 -5.06 -8.61 -18.72
CA TRP A 245 -5.33 -7.48 -17.83
C TRP A 245 -6.09 -6.33 -18.51
N THR A 246 -5.76 -6.05 -19.79
CA THR A 246 -6.46 -5.01 -20.55
C THR A 246 -7.91 -5.40 -20.86
N LYS A 247 -8.19 -6.69 -21.01
CA LYS A 247 -9.56 -7.18 -21.26
C LYS A 247 -10.41 -7.20 -20.00
N GLU A 248 -9.79 -7.47 -18.85
CA GLU A 248 -10.46 -7.57 -17.56
C GLU A 248 -10.66 -6.22 -16.83
N SER A 249 -9.99 -5.17 -17.31
CA SER A 249 -10.10 -3.80 -16.76
C SER A 249 -11.24 -2.97 -17.36
#